data_c3a0aad39188881234f7faa2cb8d1f95
#
_entry.id   c3a0aad39188881234f7faa2cb8d1f95
#
_cell.length_a   1.000
_cell.length_b   1.000
_cell.length_c   1.000
_cell.angle_alpha   90.00
_cell.angle_beta   90.00
_cell.angle_gamma   90.00
#
_symmetry.space_group_name_H-M   'P 1'
#
loop_
_entity.id
_entity.type
_entity.pdbx_description
1 polymer ?
#
loop_
_entity_poly.entity_id
_entity_poly.type
_entity_poly.pdbx_seq_one_letter_code
_entity_poly.pdbx_strand_id
1 'polypeptide(L)'
;MIVRTNVKYCANGFDLLLMIPDNTIKTSFFDPQYRGVLDKLNYGNEGKRRGKQRCDLPQMSEETIIGFVRELNRVTVKSGHMFLWVDKFHLCTGIDKWIENTDFNIVDMIVWDKGKMGMGYRSRRRSEYLIVLQKSPVRAKGCWTDHGIPDVWFEKVVKKHPHSKPVELQKRLITATTEPNDVVLDPAAGGFSVYDSCIETGRLFLGCDLVFGDEKLKEKSGDFLCAA
;
A
#
# COMPACT_ATOMS: atom_id res chain seq x y z
N MET A 1 -0.22 24.54 -3.62
CA MET A 1 0.89 23.84 -4.30
C MET A 1 0.29 22.60 -4.97
N ILE A 2 0.58 22.36 -6.24
CA ILE A 2 0.06 21.21 -6.99
C ILE A 2 1.12 20.12 -6.91
N VAL A 3 0.77 18.97 -6.31
CA VAL A 3 1.62 17.78 -6.34
C VAL A 3 1.51 17.18 -7.74
N ARG A 4 2.66 16.92 -8.38
CA ARG A 4 2.69 16.32 -9.72
C ARG A 4 2.46 14.82 -9.64
N THR A 5 1.68 14.29 -10.57
CA THR A 5 1.54 12.84 -10.75
C THR A 5 2.70 12.27 -11.58
N ASN A 6 2.85 10.95 -11.54
CA ASN A 6 3.92 10.20 -12.24
C ASN A 6 5.34 10.61 -11.81
N VAL A 7 5.48 10.98 -10.55
CA VAL A 7 6.75 11.29 -9.88
C VAL A 7 6.91 10.35 -8.69
N LYS A 8 8.10 9.79 -8.53
CA LYS A 8 8.49 8.99 -7.36
C LYS A 8 9.05 9.94 -6.30
N TYR A 9 8.22 10.30 -5.32
CA TYR A 9 8.67 11.20 -4.26
C TYR A 9 9.44 10.47 -3.16
N CYS A 10 10.55 11.08 -2.71
CA CYS A 10 11.22 10.72 -1.47
C CYS A 10 10.68 11.64 -0.36
N ALA A 11 9.70 11.16 0.41
CA ALA A 11 8.97 11.96 1.39
C ALA A 11 8.23 11.10 2.42
N ASN A 12 7.77 11.75 3.49
CA ASN A 12 6.85 11.12 4.43
C ASN A 12 5.45 11.03 3.81
N GLY A 13 4.82 9.86 3.89
CA GLY A 13 3.47 9.63 3.36
C GLY A 13 2.40 10.52 3.96
N PHE A 14 2.52 10.92 5.24
CA PHE A 14 1.59 11.88 5.84
C PHE A 14 1.69 13.27 5.21
N ASP A 15 2.91 13.73 4.90
CA ASP A 15 3.09 15.03 4.26
C ASP A 15 2.45 15.03 2.86
N LEU A 16 2.58 13.93 2.12
CA LEU A 16 1.90 13.73 0.85
C LEU A 16 0.38 13.74 1.01
N LEU A 17 -0.16 12.97 1.96
CA LEU A 17 -1.59 12.84 2.20
C LEU A 17 -2.25 14.17 2.58
N LEU A 18 -1.57 15.00 3.39
CA LEU A 18 -2.05 16.34 3.75
C LEU A 18 -2.20 17.30 2.56
N MET A 19 -1.53 17.02 1.44
CA MET A 19 -1.62 17.84 0.22
C MET A 19 -2.78 17.40 -0.69
N ILE A 20 -3.42 16.25 -0.41
CA ILE A 20 -4.49 15.66 -1.22
C ILE A 20 -5.84 16.10 -0.65
N PRO A 21 -6.73 16.69 -1.45
CA PRO A 21 -8.07 17.04 -1.02
C PRO A 21 -8.92 15.80 -0.65
N ASP A 22 -9.93 16.01 0.18
CA ASP A 22 -10.89 14.97 0.55
C ASP A 22 -11.63 14.44 -0.67
N ASN A 23 -11.94 13.14 -0.65
CA ASN A 23 -12.78 12.47 -1.66
C ASN A 23 -12.32 12.71 -3.11
N THR A 24 -11.02 12.56 -3.40
CA THR A 24 -10.45 12.74 -4.74
C THR A 24 -9.84 11.47 -5.33
N ILE A 25 -9.49 10.48 -4.51
CA ILE A 25 -8.81 9.27 -4.93
C ILE A 25 -9.80 8.10 -5.06
N LYS A 26 -9.85 7.46 -6.24
CA LYS A 26 -10.69 6.27 -6.46
C LYS A 26 -10.06 5.01 -5.90
N THR A 27 -8.74 4.89 -6.01
CA THR A 27 -8.01 3.67 -5.66
C THR A 27 -6.68 4.00 -5.00
N SER A 28 -6.40 3.32 -3.91
CA SER A 28 -5.12 3.39 -3.20
C SER A 28 -4.58 2.01 -2.87
N PHE A 29 -3.26 1.92 -2.77
CA PHE A 29 -2.54 0.76 -2.22
C PHE A 29 -1.85 1.18 -0.94
N PHE A 30 -1.75 0.25 0.01
CA PHE A 30 -1.02 0.48 1.24
C PHE A 30 -0.37 -0.81 1.72
N ASP A 31 0.96 -0.79 1.87
CA ASP A 31 1.77 -1.90 2.40
C ASP A 31 2.50 -1.41 3.66
N PRO A 32 1.85 -1.39 4.82
CA PRO A 32 2.48 -0.90 6.03
C PRO A 32 3.64 -1.80 6.46
N GLN A 33 4.75 -1.19 6.89
CA GLN A 33 5.89 -1.89 7.49
C GLN A 33 5.56 -2.28 8.94
N TYR A 34 4.72 -3.27 9.12
CA TYR A 34 4.35 -3.78 10.45
C TYR A 34 5.35 -4.81 10.97
N ARG A 35 5.47 -4.91 12.29
CA ARG A 35 6.24 -5.99 12.93
C ARG A 35 5.51 -7.32 12.79
N GLY A 36 6.12 -8.24 12.02
CA GLY A 36 5.71 -9.63 12.04
C GLY A 36 6.22 -10.36 13.29
N VAL A 37 5.50 -11.40 13.73
CA VAL A 37 5.95 -12.27 14.83
C VAL A 37 7.34 -12.85 14.55
N LEU A 38 7.73 -12.99 13.29
CA LEU A 38 9.03 -13.54 12.88
C LEU A 38 10.20 -12.54 13.03
N ASP A 39 9.94 -11.25 13.15
CA ASP A 39 10.98 -10.24 13.36
C ASP A 39 11.54 -10.30 14.79
N LYS A 40 10.81 -10.94 15.70
CA LYS A 40 11.22 -11.22 17.08
C LYS A 40 12.01 -12.52 17.24
N LEU A 41 12.10 -13.36 16.20
CA LEU A 41 12.76 -14.67 16.26
C LEU A 41 14.19 -14.57 15.75
N ASN A 42 15.16 -14.64 16.68
CA ASN A 42 16.56 -14.90 16.35
C ASN A 42 16.68 -16.35 15.89
N TYR A 43 16.83 -16.55 14.58
CA TYR A 43 17.18 -17.84 14.01
C TYR A 43 18.70 -18.01 14.18
N GLY A 44 19.16 -18.83 15.13
CA GLY A 44 20.56 -19.00 15.52
C GLY A 44 21.55 -19.39 14.39
N ASN A 45 21.08 -19.65 13.19
CA ASN A 45 21.87 -19.97 11.99
C ASN A 45 21.91 -18.81 10.96
N GLU A 46 21.33 -17.67 11.25
CA GLU A 46 21.49 -16.49 10.39
C GLU A 46 22.80 -15.80 10.75
N GLY A 47 23.83 -15.93 9.91
CA GLY A 47 25.09 -15.23 10.09
C GLY A 47 24.87 -13.73 10.29
N LYS A 48 25.70 -13.07 11.09
CA LYS A 48 25.65 -11.64 11.49
C LYS A 48 25.37 -10.64 10.36
N ARG A 49 25.60 -11.01 9.10
CA ARG A 49 25.31 -10.20 7.91
C ARG A 49 23.86 -10.27 7.41
N ARG A 50 23.13 -11.38 7.63
CA ARG A 50 21.74 -11.54 7.16
C ARG A 50 20.70 -10.92 8.08
N GLY A 51 20.95 -10.90 9.38
CA GLY A 51 20.08 -10.26 10.36
C GLY A 51 20.03 -8.74 10.24
N LYS A 52 21.18 -8.11 9.94
CA LYS A 52 21.28 -6.65 9.78
C LYS A 52 20.47 -6.10 8.58
N GLN A 53 20.41 -6.82 7.46
CA GLN A 53 19.72 -6.35 6.24
C GLN A 53 18.18 -6.42 6.32
N ARG A 54 17.61 -7.13 7.30
CA ARG A 54 16.17 -7.28 7.46
C ARG A 54 15.54 -6.29 8.44
N CYS A 55 16.35 -5.71 9.32
CA CYS A 55 15.91 -4.83 10.41
C CYS A 55 16.08 -3.34 10.12
N ASP A 56 16.60 -2.96 8.95
CA ASP A 56 16.96 -1.56 8.66
C ASP A 56 15.80 -0.71 8.14
N LEU A 57 14.62 -1.31 7.89
CA LEU A 57 13.44 -0.53 7.51
C LEU A 57 12.70 -0.07 8.77
N PRO A 58 12.41 1.24 8.91
CA PRO A 58 11.63 1.75 10.03
C PRO A 58 10.24 1.10 10.04
N GLN A 59 9.90 0.46 11.16
CA GLN A 59 8.63 -0.19 11.31
C GLN A 59 7.58 0.81 11.75
N MET A 60 6.38 0.72 11.17
CA MET A 60 5.24 1.52 11.58
C MET A 60 4.64 0.95 12.89
N SER A 61 4.33 1.83 13.83
CA SER A 61 3.50 1.46 14.98
C SER A 61 2.05 1.25 14.56
N GLU A 62 1.24 0.60 15.39
CA GLU A 62 -0.20 0.47 15.10
C GLU A 62 -0.87 1.85 14.97
N GLU A 63 -0.50 2.83 15.80
CA GLU A 63 -1.01 4.19 15.73
C GLU A 63 -0.65 4.86 14.40
N THR A 64 0.56 4.62 13.89
CA THR A 64 0.99 5.11 12.58
C THR A 64 0.14 4.50 11.47
N ILE A 65 -0.10 3.18 11.50
CA ILE A 65 -0.94 2.48 10.51
C ILE A 65 -2.37 3.02 10.56
N ILE A 66 -2.96 3.17 11.75
CA ILE A 66 -4.30 3.75 11.96
C ILE A 66 -4.35 5.17 11.38
N GLY A 67 -3.32 5.97 11.62
CA GLY A 67 -3.22 7.33 11.07
C GLY A 67 -3.25 7.32 9.54
N PHE A 68 -2.45 6.45 8.88
CA PHE A 68 -2.49 6.29 7.42
C PHE A 68 -3.86 5.86 6.92
N VAL A 69 -4.49 4.87 7.56
CA VAL A 69 -5.81 4.36 7.14
C VAL A 69 -6.88 5.45 7.26
N ARG A 70 -6.84 6.28 8.30
CA ARG A 70 -7.74 7.44 8.44
C ARG A 70 -7.55 8.47 7.34
N GLU A 71 -6.32 8.83 7.04
CA GLU A 71 -6.03 9.77 5.95
C GLU A 71 -6.39 9.18 4.58
N LEU A 72 -6.12 7.91 4.35
CA LEU A 72 -6.57 7.20 3.13
C LEU A 72 -8.10 7.18 3.04
N ASN A 73 -8.81 6.98 4.15
CA ASN A 73 -10.28 7.09 4.16
C ASN A 73 -10.74 8.51 3.82
N ARG A 74 -10.08 9.55 4.34
CA ARG A 74 -10.41 10.96 4.05
C ARG A 74 -10.31 11.25 2.56
N VAL A 75 -9.21 10.88 1.93
CA VAL A 75 -8.94 11.20 0.52
C VAL A 75 -9.70 10.30 -0.46
N THR A 76 -10.13 9.11 -0.05
CA THR A 76 -10.85 8.16 -0.91
C THR A 76 -12.27 8.63 -1.18
N VAL A 77 -12.72 8.57 -2.44
CA VAL A 77 -14.09 8.88 -2.86
C VAL A 77 -15.08 7.85 -2.32
N LYS A 78 -16.37 8.19 -2.28
CA LYS A 78 -17.45 7.22 -1.98
C LYS A 78 -17.38 6.02 -2.93
N SER A 79 -17.47 4.82 -2.38
CA SER A 79 -17.31 3.53 -3.08
C SER A 79 -15.94 3.32 -3.72
N GLY A 80 -14.94 4.14 -3.42
CA GLY A 80 -13.54 3.93 -3.79
C GLY A 80 -12.90 2.80 -3.00
N HIS A 81 -11.77 2.30 -3.47
CA HIS A 81 -11.11 1.11 -2.92
C HIS A 81 -9.75 1.44 -2.29
N MET A 82 -9.43 0.69 -1.24
CA MET A 82 -8.08 0.60 -0.70
C MET A 82 -7.63 -0.85 -0.68
N PHE A 83 -6.48 -1.14 -1.27
CA PHE A 83 -5.84 -2.44 -1.29
C PHE A 83 -4.77 -2.49 -0.21
N LEU A 84 -5.05 -3.23 0.87
CA LEU A 84 -4.22 -3.29 2.07
C LEU A 84 -3.45 -4.60 2.13
N TRP A 85 -2.13 -4.55 2.05
CA TRP A 85 -1.28 -5.72 2.24
C TRP A 85 -1.14 -6.07 3.71
N VAL A 86 -1.29 -7.35 4.03
CA VAL A 86 -1.15 -7.87 5.39
C VAL A 86 -0.46 -9.23 5.40
N ASP A 87 0.09 -9.63 6.55
CA ASP A 87 0.57 -10.97 6.76
C ASP A 87 -0.50 -11.87 7.42
N LYS A 88 -0.22 -13.16 7.46
CA LYS A 88 -1.14 -14.15 8.04
C LYS A 88 -1.43 -13.93 9.53
N PHE A 89 -0.57 -13.26 10.27
CA PHE A 89 -0.78 -13.04 11.70
C PHE A 89 -1.79 -11.92 11.91
N HIS A 90 -1.72 -10.87 11.11
CA HIS A 90 -2.74 -9.81 11.12
C HIS A 90 -4.11 -10.32 10.70
N LEU A 91 -4.17 -11.30 9.76
CA LEU A 91 -5.44 -11.98 9.47
C LEU A 91 -5.99 -12.75 10.69
N CYS A 92 -5.12 -13.44 11.42
CA CYS A 92 -5.55 -14.23 12.61
C CYS A 92 -5.98 -13.33 13.78
N THR A 93 -5.36 -12.17 13.95
CA THR A 93 -5.68 -11.22 15.03
C THR A 93 -6.75 -10.22 14.64
N GLY A 94 -7.03 -10.09 13.34
CA GLY A 94 -7.91 -9.08 12.76
C GLY A 94 -7.24 -7.75 12.50
N ILE A 95 -7.84 -6.98 11.59
CA ILE A 95 -7.43 -5.60 11.24
C ILE A 95 -8.48 -4.57 11.67
N ASP A 96 -9.47 -4.98 12.42
CA ASP A 96 -10.61 -4.14 12.80
C ASP A 96 -10.18 -2.83 13.44
N LYS A 97 -9.15 -2.87 14.28
CA LYS A 97 -8.56 -1.68 14.91
C LYS A 97 -8.03 -0.66 13.91
N TRP A 98 -7.55 -1.11 12.74
CA TRP A 98 -6.98 -0.22 11.73
C TRP A 98 -8.04 0.53 10.94
N ILE A 99 -9.22 -0.10 10.77
CA ILE A 99 -10.35 0.48 10.02
C ILE A 99 -11.43 1.07 10.95
N GLU A 100 -11.31 0.85 12.25
CA GLU A 100 -12.20 1.43 13.24
C GLU A 100 -12.26 2.96 13.08
N ASN A 101 -13.44 3.52 13.19
CA ASN A 101 -13.70 4.96 12.98
C ASN A 101 -13.37 5.47 11.56
N THR A 102 -13.47 4.59 10.56
CA THR A 102 -13.46 4.94 9.12
C THR A 102 -14.73 4.44 8.45
N ASP A 103 -14.95 4.86 7.20
CA ASP A 103 -16.05 4.35 6.37
C ASP A 103 -15.66 3.12 5.54
N PHE A 104 -14.45 2.58 5.76
CA PHE A 104 -13.98 1.39 5.05
C PHE A 104 -14.64 0.11 5.56
N ASN A 105 -15.02 -0.74 4.61
CA ASN A 105 -15.56 -2.07 4.86
C ASN A 105 -14.69 -3.11 4.15
N ILE A 106 -14.41 -4.23 4.79
CA ILE A 106 -13.78 -5.38 4.13
C ILE A 106 -14.79 -5.98 3.17
N VAL A 107 -14.46 -6.00 1.88
CA VAL A 107 -15.35 -6.52 0.84
C VAL A 107 -14.82 -7.77 0.16
N ASP A 108 -13.49 -7.99 0.21
CA ASP A 108 -12.87 -9.19 -0.36
C ASP A 108 -11.44 -9.38 0.19
N MET A 109 -10.82 -10.52 -0.14
CA MET A 109 -9.42 -10.81 0.16
C MET A 109 -8.80 -11.64 -0.97
N ILE A 110 -7.63 -11.25 -1.44
CA ILE A 110 -6.87 -11.97 -2.46
C ILE A 110 -5.60 -12.53 -1.83
N VAL A 111 -5.37 -13.82 -2.02
CA VAL A 111 -4.14 -14.50 -1.60
C VAL A 111 -3.13 -14.45 -2.74
N TRP A 112 -2.01 -13.75 -2.56
CA TRP A 112 -0.93 -13.83 -3.51
C TRP A 112 -0.04 -15.04 -3.23
N ASP A 113 -0.06 -16.03 -4.14
CA ASP A 113 0.88 -17.16 -4.18
C ASP A 113 2.16 -16.74 -4.92
N LYS A 114 3.26 -16.60 -4.21
CA LYS A 114 4.57 -16.18 -4.74
C LYS A 114 5.27 -17.25 -5.58
N GLY A 115 4.71 -18.44 -5.68
CA GLY A 115 5.28 -19.56 -6.43
C GLY A 115 6.60 -20.11 -5.90
N LYS A 116 7.07 -19.60 -4.74
CA LYS A 116 8.27 -20.12 -4.08
C LYS A 116 8.13 -20.08 -2.57
N MET A 117 8.72 -21.07 -1.92
CA MET A 117 8.73 -21.13 -0.47
C MET A 117 9.77 -20.15 0.11
N GLY A 118 9.31 -19.26 0.98
CA GLY A 118 10.14 -18.43 1.81
C GLY A 118 10.55 -19.15 3.10
N MET A 119 11.16 -18.42 4.01
CA MET A 119 11.52 -18.93 5.33
C MET A 119 10.30 -19.04 6.25
N GLY A 120 10.35 -19.93 7.22
CA GLY A 120 9.33 -20.09 8.26
C GLY A 120 9.80 -21.15 9.26
N TYR A 121 9.44 -20.96 10.54
CA TYR A 121 9.83 -21.86 11.61
C TYR A 121 9.02 -23.17 11.59
N ARG A 122 7.71 -23.08 11.32
CA ARG A 122 6.83 -24.27 11.19
C ARG A 122 6.45 -24.47 9.72
N SER A 123 5.51 -23.66 9.21
CA SER A 123 5.17 -23.66 7.78
C SER A 123 6.04 -22.64 7.02
N ARG A 124 6.40 -22.98 5.79
CA ARG A 124 7.12 -22.08 4.90
C ARG A 124 6.20 -21.01 4.33
N ARG A 125 6.62 -19.75 4.35
CA ARG A 125 5.85 -18.65 3.77
C ARG A 125 5.86 -18.73 2.26
N ARG A 126 4.70 -18.93 1.66
CA ARG A 126 4.51 -18.93 0.21
C ARG A 126 3.57 -17.83 -0.24
N SER A 127 2.71 -17.36 0.65
CA SER A 127 1.67 -16.38 0.36
C SER A 127 1.87 -15.06 1.11
N GLU A 128 1.27 -14.00 0.56
CA GLU A 128 0.90 -12.75 1.19
C GLU A 128 -0.57 -12.49 0.91
N TYR A 129 -1.17 -11.58 1.65
CA TYR A 129 -2.62 -11.37 1.62
C TYR A 129 -2.91 -9.91 1.33
N LEU A 130 -3.84 -9.68 0.41
CA LEU A 130 -4.32 -8.39 0.03
C LEU A 130 -5.78 -8.26 0.43
N ILE A 131 -6.08 -7.45 1.44
CA ILE A 131 -7.45 -7.16 1.83
C ILE A 131 -7.99 -6.07 0.91
N VAL A 132 -9.17 -6.30 0.36
CA VAL A 132 -9.89 -5.33 -0.45
C VAL A 132 -10.85 -4.58 0.46
N LEU A 133 -10.59 -3.30 0.64
CA LEU A 133 -11.43 -2.39 1.41
C LEU A 133 -12.19 -1.46 0.47
N GLN A 134 -13.47 -1.22 0.77
CA GLN A 134 -14.27 -0.24 0.03
C GLN A 134 -14.89 0.77 0.99
N LYS A 135 -14.78 2.06 0.65
CA LYS A 135 -15.45 3.13 1.39
C LYS A 135 -16.95 3.10 1.13
N SER A 136 -17.73 3.29 2.18
CA SER A 136 -19.20 3.36 2.06
C SER A 136 -19.69 4.39 1.02
N PRO A 137 -20.79 4.12 0.31
CA PRO A 137 -21.60 2.90 0.32
C PRO A 137 -20.91 1.76 -0.45
N VAL A 138 -20.98 0.55 0.10
CA VAL A 138 -20.41 -0.66 -0.54
C VAL A 138 -21.27 -1.05 -1.76
N ARG A 139 -20.60 -1.22 -2.91
CA ARG A 139 -21.20 -1.69 -4.16
C ARG A 139 -20.15 -2.19 -5.13
N ALA A 140 -20.44 -3.22 -5.91
CA ALA A 140 -19.59 -3.67 -7.01
C ALA A 140 -19.93 -2.95 -8.32
N LYS A 141 -21.22 -2.78 -8.61
CA LYS A 141 -21.70 -2.18 -9.88
C LYS A 141 -21.15 -0.76 -10.08
N GLY A 142 -20.41 -0.57 -11.17
CA GLY A 142 -19.81 0.71 -11.54
C GLY A 142 -18.56 1.11 -10.75
N CYS A 143 -18.06 0.21 -9.88
CA CYS A 143 -16.86 0.45 -9.10
C CYS A 143 -15.83 -0.70 -9.21
N TRP A 144 -16.27 -1.85 -9.74
CA TRP A 144 -15.46 -3.01 -10.01
C TRP A 144 -15.88 -3.62 -11.35
N THR A 145 -14.95 -3.64 -12.33
CA THR A 145 -15.27 -4.02 -13.71
C THR A 145 -14.68 -5.37 -14.13
N ASP A 146 -13.69 -5.91 -13.43
CA ASP A 146 -13.04 -7.19 -13.75
C ASP A 146 -13.46 -8.29 -12.77
N HIS A 147 -14.49 -9.05 -13.12
CA HIS A 147 -14.98 -10.18 -12.34
C HIS A 147 -14.16 -11.48 -12.57
N GLY A 148 -13.12 -11.45 -13.37
CA GLY A 148 -12.23 -12.57 -13.65
C GLY A 148 -10.95 -12.59 -12.78
N ILE A 149 -10.83 -11.74 -11.76
CA ILE A 149 -9.71 -11.77 -10.82
C ILE A 149 -9.97 -12.90 -9.81
N PRO A 150 -9.11 -13.95 -9.75
CA PRO A 150 -9.29 -15.02 -8.78
C PRO A 150 -8.85 -14.57 -7.38
N ASP A 151 -9.46 -15.15 -6.35
CA ASP A 151 -9.11 -14.94 -4.95
C ASP A 151 -7.75 -15.54 -4.54
N VAL A 152 -7.18 -16.43 -5.38
CA VAL A 152 -5.81 -16.91 -5.26
C VAL A 152 -5.04 -16.55 -6.52
N TRP A 153 -4.18 -15.55 -6.41
CA TRP A 153 -3.37 -15.05 -7.51
C TRP A 153 -1.97 -15.66 -7.51
N PHE A 154 -1.59 -16.33 -8.60
CA PHE A 154 -0.25 -16.86 -8.77
C PHE A 154 0.60 -15.91 -9.61
N GLU A 155 1.68 -15.37 -9.01
CA GLU A 155 2.64 -14.54 -9.74
C GLU A 155 4.03 -14.65 -9.12
N LYS A 156 5.02 -15.01 -9.95
CA LYS A 156 6.44 -14.97 -9.56
C LYS A 156 7.01 -13.59 -9.87
N VAL A 157 7.39 -12.87 -8.83
CA VAL A 157 8.00 -11.55 -9.01
C VAL A 157 9.51 -11.70 -9.22
N VAL A 158 10.01 -11.09 -10.31
CA VAL A 158 11.44 -10.87 -10.51
C VAL A 158 11.87 -9.74 -9.57
N LYS A 159 12.71 -10.03 -8.60
CA LYS A 159 13.08 -9.08 -7.55
C LYS A 159 13.88 -7.91 -8.11
N LYS A 160 13.25 -6.78 -8.32
CA LYS A 160 13.89 -5.46 -8.45
C LYS A 160 14.16 -4.84 -7.06
N HIS A 161 13.35 -5.21 -6.06
CA HIS A 161 13.40 -4.73 -4.67
C HIS A 161 13.11 -5.90 -3.71
N PRO A 162 13.63 -5.91 -2.45
CA PRO A 162 13.37 -7.00 -1.49
C PRO A 162 11.90 -7.30 -1.23
N HIS A 163 11.04 -6.28 -1.29
CA HIS A 163 9.61 -6.35 -1.04
C HIS A 163 8.75 -6.07 -2.29
N SER A 164 9.27 -6.38 -3.50
CA SER A 164 8.49 -6.20 -4.74
C SER A 164 7.17 -6.96 -4.68
N LYS A 165 6.09 -6.27 -5.01
CA LYS A 165 4.73 -6.82 -5.08
C LYS A 165 4.38 -7.30 -6.50
N PRO A 166 3.31 -8.08 -6.69
CA PRO A 166 2.90 -8.63 -7.99
C PRO A 166 2.33 -7.53 -8.88
N VAL A 167 3.07 -7.15 -9.92
CA VAL A 167 2.73 -6.05 -10.82
C VAL A 167 1.50 -6.37 -11.67
N GLU A 168 1.37 -7.62 -12.14
CA GLU A 168 0.22 -8.03 -12.96
C GLU A 168 -1.09 -8.01 -12.16
N LEU A 169 -1.06 -8.46 -10.89
CA LEU A 169 -2.21 -8.32 -10.00
C LEU A 169 -2.56 -6.84 -9.79
N GLN A 170 -1.56 -6.01 -9.52
CA GLN A 170 -1.79 -4.57 -9.32
C GLN A 170 -2.41 -3.92 -10.56
N LYS A 171 -1.93 -4.24 -11.77
CA LYS A 171 -2.50 -3.74 -13.03
C LYS A 171 -3.97 -4.12 -13.19
N ARG A 172 -4.32 -5.38 -12.91
CA ARG A 172 -5.73 -5.82 -12.97
C ARG A 172 -6.60 -5.09 -11.97
N LEU A 173 -6.16 -4.94 -10.72
CA LEU A 173 -6.90 -4.24 -9.67
C LEU A 173 -7.09 -2.75 -10.01
N ILE A 174 -6.04 -2.10 -10.49
CA ILE A 174 -6.09 -0.70 -10.96
C ILE A 174 -7.10 -0.57 -12.10
N THR A 175 -7.02 -1.45 -13.10
CA THR A 175 -7.95 -1.40 -14.25
C THR A 175 -9.39 -1.69 -13.84
N ALA A 176 -9.59 -2.60 -12.89
CA ALA A 176 -10.93 -2.97 -12.40
C ALA A 176 -11.63 -1.83 -11.64
N THR A 177 -10.86 -0.91 -11.04
CA THR A 177 -11.39 0.10 -10.09
C THR A 177 -11.20 1.55 -10.55
N THR A 178 -10.54 1.77 -11.69
CA THR A 178 -10.24 3.12 -12.20
C THR A 178 -10.40 3.19 -13.72
N GLU A 179 -10.56 4.41 -14.24
CA GLU A 179 -10.52 4.73 -15.66
C GLU A 179 -9.14 5.29 -16.07
N PRO A 180 -8.80 5.32 -17.37
CA PRO A 180 -7.59 6.00 -17.85
C PRO A 180 -7.50 7.44 -17.33
N ASN A 181 -6.30 7.86 -16.94
CA ASN A 181 -5.98 9.14 -16.30
C ASN A 181 -6.52 9.33 -14.87
N ASP A 182 -7.18 8.36 -14.27
CA ASP A 182 -7.46 8.42 -12.84
C ASP A 182 -6.16 8.32 -12.02
N VAL A 183 -6.14 8.99 -10.87
CA VAL A 183 -5.01 8.96 -9.95
C VAL A 183 -5.11 7.75 -9.02
N VAL A 184 -4.04 6.96 -8.97
CA VAL A 184 -3.84 5.86 -8.03
C VAL A 184 -2.81 6.28 -6.99
N LEU A 185 -3.14 6.11 -5.72
CA LEU A 185 -2.34 6.56 -4.58
C LEU A 185 -1.60 5.41 -3.90
N ASP A 186 -0.31 5.63 -3.58
CA ASP A 186 0.48 4.74 -2.73
C ASP A 186 1.41 5.57 -1.82
N PRO A 187 1.02 5.86 -0.56
CA PRO A 187 1.79 6.72 0.33
C PRO A 187 2.98 6.02 1.01
N ALA A 188 3.20 4.72 0.74
CA ALA A 188 4.30 3.92 1.28
C ALA A 188 4.82 2.97 0.20
N ALA A 189 5.21 3.53 -0.95
CA ALA A 189 5.37 2.83 -2.22
C ALA A 189 6.56 1.85 -2.29
N GLY A 190 7.49 1.89 -1.33
CA GLY A 190 8.66 1.02 -1.31
C GLY A 190 9.41 1.01 -2.64
N GLY A 191 9.37 -0.13 -3.33
CA GLY A 191 9.99 -0.30 -4.65
C GLY A 191 9.20 0.27 -5.83
N PHE A 192 8.12 1.03 -5.60
CA PHE A 192 7.29 1.69 -6.61
C PHE A 192 6.64 0.74 -7.64
N SER A 193 6.25 -0.47 -7.23
CA SER A 193 5.56 -1.42 -8.12
C SER A 193 4.20 -0.90 -8.60
N VAL A 194 3.49 -0.12 -7.77
CA VAL A 194 2.24 0.54 -8.16
C VAL A 194 2.48 1.62 -9.22
N TYR A 195 3.62 2.35 -9.14
CA TYR A 195 4.02 3.28 -10.20
C TYR A 195 4.16 2.57 -11.55
N ASP A 196 4.94 1.46 -11.58
CA ASP A 196 5.12 0.67 -12.82
C ASP A 196 3.76 0.22 -13.37
N SER A 197 2.87 -0.26 -12.49
CA SER A 197 1.51 -0.70 -12.85
C SER A 197 0.65 0.44 -13.42
N CYS A 198 0.73 1.64 -12.87
CA CYS A 198 -0.01 2.82 -13.35
C CYS A 198 0.45 3.23 -14.75
N ILE A 199 1.77 3.33 -14.96
CA ILE A 199 2.32 3.72 -16.27
C ILE A 199 1.88 2.73 -17.36
N GLU A 200 1.97 1.43 -17.08
CA GLU A 200 1.58 0.39 -18.05
C GLU A 200 0.07 0.35 -18.34
N THR A 201 -0.75 0.86 -17.43
CA THR A 201 -2.22 0.86 -17.59
C THR A 201 -2.79 2.23 -17.99
N GLY A 202 -1.95 3.25 -18.20
CA GLY A 202 -2.39 4.60 -18.55
C GLY A 202 -3.10 5.33 -17.41
N ARG A 203 -2.79 4.99 -16.15
CA ARG A 203 -3.24 5.69 -14.95
C ARG A 203 -2.15 6.61 -14.43
N LEU A 204 -2.55 7.59 -13.63
CA LEU A 204 -1.62 8.52 -13.03
C LEU A 204 -1.23 8.03 -11.63
N PHE A 205 0.06 7.92 -11.37
CA PHE A 205 0.57 7.55 -10.06
C PHE A 205 0.76 8.77 -9.18
N LEU A 206 0.39 8.66 -7.92
CA LEU A 206 0.72 9.60 -6.86
C LEU A 206 1.21 8.81 -5.64
N GLY A 207 2.47 8.98 -5.24
CA GLY A 207 2.99 8.21 -4.11
C GLY A 207 4.40 8.60 -3.72
N CYS A 208 4.82 8.11 -2.56
CA CYS A 208 6.14 8.38 -2.01
C CYS A 208 6.67 7.21 -1.18
N ASP A 209 7.95 7.27 -0.91
CA ASP A 209 8.62 6.42 0.07
C ASP A 209 9.62 7.26 0.89
N LEU A 210 9.91 6.85 2.13
CA LEU A 210 10.83 7.59 3.01
C LEU A 210 12.28 7.58 2.52
N VAL A 211 12.68 6.52 1.82
CA VAL A 211 14.08 6.25 1.44
C VAL A 211 14.25 6.25 -0.08
N PHE A 212 13.27 5.68 -0.78
CA PHE A 212 13.30 5.50 -2.22
C PHE A 212 12.48 6.61 -2.89
N GLY A 213 12.99 7.17 -3.97
CA GLY A 213 12.32 8.21 -4.74
C GLY A 213 13.34 9.10 -5.43
N ASP A 214 12.91 9.73 -6.52
CA ASP A 214 13.77 10.53 -7.38
C ASP A 214 13.71 12.03 -7.03
N GLU A 215 12.60 12.48 -6.41
CA GLU A 215 12.37 13.88 -6.08
C GLU A 215 11.87 14.05 -4.63
N LYS A 216 12.28 15.15 -3.97
CA LYS A 216 11.72 15.54 -2.68
C LYS A 216 10.42 16.32 -2.88
N LEU A 217 9.44 16.09 -2.00
CA LEU A 217 8.30 17.01 -1.86
C LEU A 217 8.82 18.39 -1.48
N LYS A 218 8.40 19.43 -2.20
CA LYS A 218 8.68 20.80 -1.81
C LYS A 218 7.81 21.13 -0.62
N GLU A 219 8.42 21.51 0.50
CA GLU A 219 7.70 22.03 1.65
C GLU A 219 6.89 23.27 1.24
N LYS A 220 5.71 23.47 1.86
CA LYS A 220 5.04 24.77 1.80
C LYS A 220 6.02 25.77 2.40
N SER A 221 6.57 26.69 1.61
CA SER A 221 7.27 27.84 2.14
C SER A 221 6.28 28.58 3.06
N GLY A 222 6.51 28.45 4.37
CA GLY A 222 5.69 29.10 5.38
C GLY A 222 6.04 30.58 5.45
N ASP A 223 5.47 31.38 4.58
CA ASP A 223 5.30 32.82 4.85
C ASP A 223 4.01 33.01 5.65
N PHE A 224 4.07 32.69 6.94
CA PHE A 224 3.19 33.34 7.91
C PHE A 224 3.73 34.75 8.15
N LEU A 225 3.32 35.68 7.30
CA LEU A 225 3.34 37.10 7.67
C LEU A 225 2.38 37.26 8.86
N CYS A 226 2.94 37.39 10.05
CA CYS A 226 2.27 38.04 11.16
C CYS A 226 2.03 39.50 10.74
N ALA A 227 0.81 39.81 10.35
CA ALA A 227 0.35 41.19 10.33
C ALA A 227 0.10 41.63 11.75
N ALA A 228 0.80 42.67 12.16
CA ALA A 228 0.64 43.39 13.40
C ALA A 228 -0.73 44.11 13.50
#